data_678f42a4d27016fdd5549feb7cf97c1a
#
_entry.id   678f42a4d27016fdd5549feb7cf97c1a
#
_cell.length_a   1.000
_cell.length_b   1.000
_cell.length_c   1.000
_cell.angle_alpha   90.00
_cell.angle_beta   90.00
_cell.angle_gamma   90.00
#
_symmetry.space_group_name_H-M   'P 1'
#
loop_
_entity.id
_entity.type
_entity.pdbx_description
1 polymer ?
#
loop_
_entity_poly.entity_id
_entity_poly.type
_entity_poly.pdbx_seq_one_letter_code
_entity_poly.pdbx_strand_id
1 'polypeptide(L)'
;DWFYGQVKAFAGSSYQLMSDARTHWDRKASAEHDRIAGAFVGLSMGDALGAPVEFCRRGGFPEVTGYRAGGKFDLPAGAWTDDTAMALCLAQSLIAMDGFDAEDLLQRFSGWLEHGENTSTGVSVGVGQNTLRTLGGFRRNGTLIAERFGSKNEGNGSLMRLAPVVCCYYNDLQKVREMASAQSRTTHASDIADECCQYLAGLMARVIGGQSYENARSELQEAEWGYPLMAVIENNHKAAAESEVKSSGYVVDTLNAAIWAVENSQSFEGAVLKAVNLGDDADTVGAVAGQIAGAIYGYSSVPKHLKAGLVDERKLYVTSQFLTI
;
A
#
# COMPACT_ATOMS: atom_id res chain seq x y z
N ASP A 1 -18.88 -0.97 -20.08
CA ASP A 1 -19.56 -2.10 -19.49
C ASP A 1 -18.78 -2.77 -18.37
N TRP A 2 -17.42 -2.75 -18.40
CA TRP A 2 -16.59 -3.14 -17.27
C TRP A 2 -16.86 -2.25 -16.03
N PHE A 3 -17.02 -0.94 -16.23
CA PHE A 3 -17.37 0.02 -15.17
C PHE A 3 -18.67 -0.35 -14.46
N TYR A 4 -19.74 -0.64 -15.20
CA TYR A 4 -21.02 -1.07 -14.62
C TYR A 4 -20.90 -2.41 -13.88
N GLY A 5 -20.09 -3.33 -14.37
CA GLY A 5 -19.81 -4.60 -13.70
C GLY A 5 -19.10 -4.40 -12.35
N GLN A 6 -18.12 -3.50 -12.30
CA GLN A 6 -17.39 -3.20 -11.08
C GLN A 6 -18.26 -2.45 -10.05
N VAL A 7 -19.00 -1.41 -10.48
CA VAL A 7 -19.93 -0.69 -9.59
C VAL A 7 -20.98 -1.65 -9.01
N LYS A 8 -21.49 -2.58 -9.81
CA LYS A 8 -22.43 -3.61 -9.34
C LYS A 8 -21.80 -4.59 -8.35
N ALA A 9 -20.53 -4.95 -8.55
CA ALA A 9 -19.79 -5.82 -7.65
C ALA A 9 -19.43 -5.14 -6.31
N PHE A 10 -19.17 -3.82 -6.34
CA PHE A 10 -18.79 -3.04 -5.15
C PHE A 10 -20.00 -2.56 -4.33
N ALA A 11 -21.05 -2.11 -4.98
CA ALA A 11 -22.13 -1.36 -4.35
C ALA A 11 -23.45 -2.14 -4.24
N GLY A 12 -23.47 -3.38 -4.68
CA GLY A 12 -24.75 -4.06 -4.83
C GLY A 12 -25.66 -3.34 -5.83
N SER A 13 -26.97 -3.41 -5.68
CA SER A 13 -27.94 -2.84 -6.62
C SER A 13 -28.31 -1.37 -6.38
N SER A 14 -27.49 -0.57 -5.66
CA SER A 14 -27.82 0.81 -5.33
C SER A 14 -27.65 1.74 -6.53
N TYR A 15 -28.77 2.13 -7.12
CA TYR A 15 -28.82 3.12 -8.21
C TYR A 15 -28.22 4.48 -7.83
N GLN A 16 -28.34 4.89 -6.56
CA GLN A 16 -27.79 6.16 -6.05
C GLN A 16 -26.26 6.15 -6.12
N LEU A 17 -25.61 5.09 -5.64
CA LEU A 17 -24.17 4.96 -5.70
C LEU A 17 -23.63 4.98 -7.14
N MET A 18 -24.38 4.41 -8.08
CA MET A 18 -24.03 4.47 -9.52
C MET A 18 -24.15 5.87 -10.08
N SER A 19 -25.16 6.63 -9.68
CA SER A 19 -25.36 8.03 -10.09
C SER A 19 -24.25 8.92 -9.51
N ASP A 20 -23.91 8.73 -8.23
CA ASP A 20 -22.88 9.50 -7.53
C ASP A 20 -21.49 9.20 -8.09
N ALA A 21 -21.18 7.94 -8.37
CA ALA A 21 -19.96 7.52 -9.03
C ALA A 21 -19.82 8.12 -10.44
N ARG A 22 -20.90 8.17 -11.22
CA ARG A 22 -20.89 8.77 -12.54
C ARG A 22 -20.66 10.28 -12.48
N THR A 23 -21.34 10.98 -11.56
CA THR A 23 -21.18 12.42 -11.34
C THR A 23 -19.75 12.75 -10.88
N HIS A 24 -19.19 11.91 -10.03
CA HIS A 24 -17.80 12.04 -9.56
C HIS A 24 -16.79 11.81 -10.69
N TRP A 25 -17.03 10.84 -11.55
CA TRP A 25 -16.19 10.53 -12.70
C TRP A 25 -16.11 11.65 -13.73
N ASP A 26 -17.22 12.36 -13.94
CA ASP A 26 -17.31 13.48 -14.88
C ASP A 26 -16.67 14.77 -14.32
N ARG A 27 -16.31 14.80 -13.03
CA ARG A 27 -15.56 15.92 -12.45
C ARG A 27 -14.11 15.85 -12.91
N LYS A 28 -13.57 17.00 -13.34
CA LYS A 28 -12.14 17.16 -13.55
C LYS A 28 -11.44 16.82 -12.23
N ALA A 29 -10.58 15.80 -12.25
CA ALA A 29 -9.89 15.35 -11.05
C ALA A 29 -9.22 16.53 -10.35
N SER A 30 -9.52 16.75 -9.07
CA SER A 30 -8.81 17.73 -8.25
C SER A 30 -7.37 17.27 -8.01
N ALA A 31 -6.52 18.15 -7.51
CA ALA A 31 -5.15 17.77 -7.15
C ALA A 31 -5.12 16.67 -6.09
N GLU A 32 -6.09 16.65 -5.19
CA GLU A 32 -6.24 15.60 -4.18
C GLU A 32 -6.56 14.24 -4.82
N HIS A 33 -7.53 14.20 -5.75
CA HIS A 33 -7.87 12.97 -6.47
C HIS A 33 -6.70 12.42 -7.29
N ASP A 34 -5.90 13.29 -7.89
CA ASP A 34 -4.70 12.90 -8.61
C ASP A 34 -3.66 12.26 -7.68
N ARG A 35 -3.46 12.83 -6.47
CA ARG A 35 -2.57 12.26 -5.45
C ARG A 35 -3.11 10.97 -4.86
N ILE A 36 -4.41 10.86 -4.63
CA ILE A 36 -5.10 9.65 -4.18
C ILE A 36 -4.87 8.51 -5.19
N ALA A 37 -5.13 8.77 -6.47
CA ALA A 37 -4.87 7.79 -7.52
C ALA A 37 -3.38 7.46 -7.60
N GLY A 38 -2.52 8.46 -7.46
CA GLY A 38 -1.07 8.29 -7.38
C GLY A 38 -0.65 7.35 -6.28
N ALA A 39 -1.14 7.55 -5.06
CA ALA A 39 -0.81 6.73 -3.90
C ALA A 39 -1.27 5.29 -4.05
N PHE A 40 -2.52 5.06 -4.47
CA PHE A 40 -3.08 3.71 -4.59
C PHE A 40 -2.49 2.93 -5.77
N VAL A 41 -2.44 3.54 -6.96
CA VAL A 41 -1.85 2.88 -8.15
C VAL A 41 -0.33 2.78 -8.00
N GLY A 42 0.29 3.76 -7.35
CA GLY A 42 1.73 3.76 -7.06
C GLY A 42 2.17 2.61 -6.18
N LEU A 43 1.38 2.23 -5.17
CA LEU A 43 1.55 1.00 -4.39
C LEU A 43 1.69 -0.20 -5.33
N SER A 44 0.73 -0.38 -6.23
CA SER A 44 0.67 -1.53 -7.13
C SER A 44 1.82 -1.54 -8.15
N MET A 45 2.29 -0.36 -8.58
CA MET A 45 3.44 -0.25 -9.46
C MET A 45 4.74 -0.65 -8.76
N GLY A 46 4.92 -0.21 -7.51
CA GLY A 46 6.08 -0.58 -6.70
C GLY A 46 6.15 -2.08 -6.43
N ASP A 47 5.03 -2.68 -6.01
CA ASP A 47 4.85 -4.12 -5.85
C ASP A 47 5.23 -4.88 -7.14
N ALA A 48 4.58 -4.57 -8.26
CA ALA A 48 4.80 -5.27 -9.53
C ALA A 48 6.22 -5.09 -10.11
N LEU A 49 6.91 -3.97 -9.81
CA LEU A 49 8.31 -3.77 -10.19
C LEU A 49 9.26 -4.57 -9.30
N GLY A 50 8.94 -4.71 -8.01
CA GLY A 50 9.75 -5.42 -7.02
C GLY A 50 9.59 -6.94 -7.04
N ALA A 51 8.40 -7.45 -7.36
CA ALA A 51 8.06 -8.87 -7.31
C ALA A 51 9.06 -9.81 -8.02
N PRO A 52 9.64 -9.46 -9.19
CA PRO A 52 10.63 -10.32 -9.84
C PRO A 52 11.98 -10.42 -9.13
N VAL A 53 12.26 -9.54 -8.18
CA VAL A 53 13.54 -9.49 -7.42
C VAL A 53 13.35 -9.68 -5.92
N GLU A 54 12.12 -9.93 -5.47
CA GLU A 54 11.83 -10.32 -4.10
C GLU A 54 12.70 -11.53 -3.70
N PHE A 55 13.23 -11.51 -2.50
CA PHE A 55 14.21 -12.47 -1.94
C PHE A 55 15.58 -12.50 -2.63
N CYS A 56 15.83 -11.64 -3.61
CA CYS A 56 17.15 -11.51 -4.21
C CYS A 56 18.00 -10.53 -3.40
N ARG A 57 19.27 -10.88 -3.17
CA ARG A 57 20.22 -9.98 -2.51
C ARG A 57 20.51 -8.78 -3.40
N ARG A 58 20.66 -7.61 -2.79
CA ARG A 58 21.11 -6.38 -3.47
C ARG A 58 22.34 -6.66 -4.33
N GLY A 59 22.32 -6.19 -5.58
CA GLY A 59 23.41 -6.41 -6.56
C GLY A 59 23.51 -7.85 -7.08
N GLY A 60 22.64 -8.76 -6.64
CA GLY A 60 22.57 -10.15 -7.10
C GLY A 60 21.68 -10.37 -8.33
N PHE A 61 21.10 -9.31 -8.88
CA PHE A 61 20.22 -9.34 -10.05
C PHE A 61 20.51 -8.15 -11.00
N PRO A 62 20.15 -8.25 -12.29
CA PRO A 62 20.24 -7.11 -13.19
C PRO A 62 19.36 -5.96 -12.69
N GLU A 63 19.86 -4.74 -12.81
CA GLU A 63 19.12 -3.53 -12.39
C GLU A 63 17.68 -3.55 -12.94
N VAL A 64 16.72 -3.25 -12.06
CA VAL A 64 15.32 -3.10 -12.43
C VAL A 64 15.14 -1.71 -13.02
N THR A 65 14.75 -1.66 -14.29
CA THR A 65 14.47 -0.42 -15.04
C THR A 65 13.04 -0.36 -15.58
N GLY A 66 12.22 -1.39 -15.26
CA GLY A 66 10.84 -1.54 -15.71
C GLY A 66 10.30 -2.92 -15.35
N TYR A 67 9.03 -3.17 -15.71
CA TYR A 67 8.41 -4.45 -15.45
C TYR A 67 9.12 -5.58 -16.21
N ARG A 68 9.28 -6.71 -15.55
CA ARG A 68 9.82 -7.95 -16.12
C ARG A 68 9.08 -9.15 -15.56
N ALA A 69 9.05 -10.25 -16.29
CA ALA A 69 8.50 -11.52 -15.82
C ALA A 69 9.51 -12.27 -14.95
N GLY A 70 9.03 -13.22 -14.13
CA GLY A 70 9.83 -14.15 -13.36
C GLY A 70 9.73 -13.94 -11.85
N GLY A 71 10.87 -14.08 -11.16
CA GLY A 71 10.96 -14.04 -9.71
C GLY A 71 10.55 -15.35 -9.04
N LYS A 72 10.40 -15.31 -7.71
CA LYS A 72 10.07 -16.48 -6.87
C LYS A 72 8.75 -17.15 -7.26
N PHE A 73 7.80 -16.36 -7.73
CA PHE A 73 6.44 -16.82 -8.05
C PHE A 73 6.20 -16.96 -9.56
N ASP A 74 7.23 -16.77 -10.40
CA ASP A 74 7.17 -16.84 -11.86
C ASP A 74 6.03 -16.00 -12.46
N LEU A 75 5.93 -14.75 -12.02
CA LEU A 75 4.85 -13.85 -12.41
C LEU A 75 5.06 -13.25 -13.80
N PRO A 76 3.98 -12.96 -14.54
CA PRO A 76 4.05 -12.13 -15.74
C PRO A 76 4.55 -10.71 -15.43
N ALA A 77 5.14 -10.05 -16.42
CA ALA A 77 5.55 -8.66 -16.29
C ALA A 77 4.36 -7.75 -15.93
N GLY A 78 4.53 -6.91 -14.91
CA GLY A 78 3.49 -6.01 -14.42
C GLY A 78 2.43 -6.66 -13.51
N ALA A 79 2.59 -7.94 -13.18
CA ALA A 79 1.76 -8.62 -12.19
C ALA A 79 2.23 -8.27 -10.77
N TRP A 80 1.26 -8.11 -9.86
CA TRP A 80 1.47 -7.80 -8.45
C TRP A 80 1.32 -9.03 -7.54
N THR A 81 1.73 -8.87 -6.27
CA THR A 81 1.69 -9.88 -5.21
C THR A 81 0.58 -9.60 -4.19
N ASP A 82 0.78 -10.04 -2.94
CA ASP A 82 -0.16 -9.83 -1.84
C ASP A 82 -0.30 -8.36 -1.42
N ASP A 83 0.72 -7.52 -1.61
CA ASP A 83 0.66 -6.10 -1.30
C ASP A 83 -0.57 -5.43 -1.96
N THR A 84 -0.65 -5.53 -3.26
CA THR A 84 -1.76 -4.96 -4.04
C THR A 84 -3.06 -5.74 -3.85
N ALA A 85 -3.00 -7.07 -3.80
CA ALA A 85 -4.19 -7.89 -3.61
C ALA A 85 -4.88 -7.59 -2.27
N MET A 86 -4.12 -7.45 -1.18
CA MET A 86 -4.66 -7.10 0.12
C MET A 86 -5.10 -5.63 0.20
N ALA A 87 -4.41 -4.72 -0.50
CA ALA A 87 -4.87 -3.33 -0.63
C ALA A 87 -6.21 -3.25 -1.38
N LEU A 88 -6.41 -4.04 -2.44
CA LEU A 88 -7.71 -4.14 -3.12
C LEU A 88 -8.81 -4.71 -2.21
N CYS A 89 -8.51 -5.73 -1.40
CA CYS A 89 -9.44 -6.26 -0.41
C CYS A 89 -9.86 -5.18 0.60
N LEU A 90 -8.90 -4.41 1.11
CA LEU A 90 -9.14 -3.31 2.04
C LEU A 90 -9.95 -2.19 1.39
N ALA A 91 -9.61 -1.79 0.15
CA ALA A 91 -10.38 -0.79 -0.60
C ALA A 91 -11.83 -1.21 -0.82
N GLN A 92 -12.05 -2.46 -1.23
CA GLN A 92 -13.39 -3.01 -1.44
C GLN A 92 -14.19 -3.08 -0.14
N SER A 93 -13.56 -3.42 0.98
CA SER A 93 -14.20 -3.44 2.29
C SER A 93 -14.64 -2.03 2.69
N LEU A 94 -13.74 -1.04 2.62
CA LEU A 94 -14.05 0.36 2.94
C LEU A 94 -15.21 0.92 2.11
N ILE A 95 -15.24 0.61 0.81
CA ILE A 95 -16.31 1.05 -0.10
C ILE A 95 -17.64 0.35 0.22
N ALA A 96 -17.60 -0.98 0.41
CA ALA A 96 -18.83 -1.76 0.59
C ALA A 96 -19.50 -1.53 1.94
N MET A 97 -18.71 -1.29 2.98
CA MET A 97 -19.18 -1.12 4.35
C MET A 97 -19.35 0.36 4.75
N ASP A 98 -19.07 1.30 3.83
CA ASP A 98 -19.06 2.73 4.11
C ASP A 98 -18.18 3.07 5.33
N GLY A 99 -17.03 2.42 5.41
CA GLY A 99 -16.08 2.54 6.51
C GLY A 99 -15.31 1.25 6.81
N PHE A 100 -14.58 1.26 7.92
CA PHE A 100 -13.79 0.10 8.32
C PHE A 100 -14.63 -0.96 9.04
N ASP A 101 -14.61 -2.17 8.51
CA ASP A 101 -15.18 -3.37 9.11
C ASP A 101 -14.15 -4.51 9.12
N ALA A 102 -13.76 -4.96 10.31
CA ALA A 102 -12.71 -5.98 10.46
C ALA A 102 -13.17 -7.37 9.98
N GLU A 103 -14.46 -7.70 10.15
CA GLU A 103 -15.00 -8.99 9.73
C GLU A 103 -15.08 -9.08 8.21
N ASP A 104 -15.64 -8.07 7.54
CA ASP A 104 -15.69 -8.01 6.07
C ASP A 104 -14.27 -8.03 5.48
N LEU A 105 -13.33 -7.28 6.07
CA LEU A 105 -11.94 -7.29 5.63
C LEU A 105 -11.31 -8.68 5.71
N LEU A 106 -11.46 -9.38 6.83
CA LEU A 106 -10.91 -10.73 7.01
C LEU A 106 -11.61 -11.77 6.12
N GLN A 107 -12.90 -11.60 5.82
CA GLN A 107 -13.61 -12.42 4.82
C GLN A 107 -13.00 -12.21 3.43
N ARG A 108 -12.73 -10.96 3.02
CA ARG A 108 -12.07 -10.67 1.73
C ARG A 108 -10.65 -11.20 1.65
N PHE A 109 -9.87 -11.08 2.72
CA PHE A 109 -8.54 -11.70 2.79
C PHE A 109 -8.61 -13.23 2.69
N SER A 110 -9.65 -13.86 3.24
CA SER A 110 -9.88 -15.30 3.08
C SER A 110 -10.24 -15.66 1.63
N GLY A 111 -11.09 -14.87 0.97
CA GLY A 111 -11.40 -15.03 -0.46
C GLY A 111 -10.17 -14.85 -1.36
N TRP A 112 -9.33 -13.85 -1.08
CA TRP A 112 -8.04 -13.70 -1.74
C TRP A 112 -7.16 -14.95 -1.57
N LEU A 113 -6.96 -15.41 -0.33
CA LEU A 113 -6.06 -16.53 -0.05
C LEU A 113 -6.55 -17.85 -0.68
N GLU A 114 -7.85 -18.12 -0.65
CA GLU A 114 -8.43 -19.42 -1.01
C GLU A 114 -8.87 -19.50 -2.47
N HIS A 115 -9.30 -18.37 -3.03
CA HIS A 115 -9.94 -18.32 -4.36
C HIS A 115 -9.18 -17.43 -5.34
N GLY A 116 -8.08 -16.79 -4.91
CA GLY A 116 -7.29 -15.89 -5.76
C GLY A 116 -8.01 -14.58 -6.11
N GLU A 117 -9.01 -14.17 -5.31
CA GLU A 117 -9.69 -12.89 -5.51
C GLU A 117 -8.69 -11.73 -5.41
N ASN A 118 -8.86 -10.72 -6.26
CA ASN A 118 -7.98 -9.55 -6.34
C ASN A 118 -6.51 -9.84 -6.70
N THR A 119 -6.15 -11.05 -7.06
CA THR A 119 -4.81 -11.35 -7.59
C THR A 119 -4.66 -10.89 -9.04
N SER A 120 -3.43 -10.70 -9.48
CA SER A 120 -3.10 -10.37 -10.86
C SER A 120 -3.12 -11.57 -11.81
N THR A 121 -3.08 -12.80 -11.26
CA THR A 121 -2.93 -14.06 -12.02
C THR A 121 -4.03 -15.09 -11.76
N GLY A 122 -4.93 -14.84 -10.83
CA GLY A 122 -5.93 -15.81 -10.35
C GLY A 122 -5.43 -16.72 -9.23
N VAL A 123 -4.16 -16.59 -8.82
CA VAL A 123 -3.55 -17.39 -7.75
C VAL A 123 -2.93 -16.46 -6.71
N SER A 124 -3.22 -16.70 -5.42
CA SER A 124 -2.62 -15.96 -4.33
C SER A 124 -1.16 -16.34 -4.14
N VAL A 125 -0.28 -15.36 -4.01
CA VAL A 125 1.16 -15.51 -3.76
C VAL A 125 1.60 -14.55 -2.66
N GLY A 126 2.76 -14.75 -2.06
CA GLY A 126 3.40 -13.80 -1.14
C GLY A 126 2.92 -13.86 0.31
N VAL A 127 1.84 -14.54 0.63
CA VAL A 127 1.17 -14.48 1.93
C VAL A 127 2.12 -14.61 3.13
N GLY A 128 2.14 -13.57 3.98
CA GLY A 128 2.95 -13.52 5.20
C GLY A 128 2.41 -14.41 6.33
N GLN A 129 3.33 -14.85 7.22
CA GLN A 129 3.01 -15.74 8.34
C GLN A 129 1.99 -15.16 9.32
N ASN A 130 2.03 -13.83 9.58
CA ASN A 130 1.08 -13.17 10.46
C ASN A 130 -0.34 -13.23 9.88
N THR A 131 -0.47 -12.94 8.59
CA THR A 131 -1.74 -13.04 7.85
C THR A 131 -2.29 -14.46 7.89
N LEU A 132 -1.47 -15.47 7.59
CA LEU A 132 -1.91 -16.87 7.65
C LEU A 132 -2.43 -17.29 9.03
N ARG A 133 -1.73 -16.90 10.11
CA ARG A 133 -2.15 -17.20 11.48
C ARG A 133 -3.47 -16.55 11.83
N THR A 134 -3.61 -15.27 11.47
CA THR A 134 -4.85 -14.52 11.73
C THR A 134 -6.03 -15.12 10.97
N LEU A 135 -5.89 -15.39 9.68
CA LEU A 135 -6.96 -16.01 8.89
C LEU A 135 -7.32 -17.39 9.41
N GLY A 136 -6.32 -18.17 9.87
CA GLY A 136 -6.56 -19.43 10.57
C GLY A 136 -7.33 -19.27 11.88
N GLY A 137 -7.08 -18.22 12.67
CA GLY A 137 -7.83 -17.86 13.88
C GLY A 137 -9.26 -17.41 13.55
N PHE A 138 -9.40 -16.51 12.60
CA PHE A 138 -10.70 -16.01 12.13
C PHE A 138 -11.62 -17.16 11.68
N ARG A 139 -11.10 -18.09 10.88
CA ARG A 139 -11.89 -19.26 10.41
C ARG A 139 -12.28 -20.22 11.51
N ARG A 140 -11.45 -20.40 12.53
CA ARG A 140 -11.74 -21.35 13.63
C ARG A 140 -12.74 -20.81 14.65
N ASN A 141 -12.64 -19.52 14.98
CA ASN A 141 -13.34 -18.95 16.14
C ASN A 141 -13.82 -17.50 15.96
N GLY A 142 -13.73 -16.93 14.75
CA GLY A 142 -14.17 -15.56 14.47
C GLY A 142 -13.28 -14.46 15.06
N THR A 143 -12.01 -14.77 15.39
CA THR A 143 -11.09 -13.75 15.94
C THR A 143 -10.83 -12.64 14.94
N LEU A 144 -11.13 -11.38 15.31
CA LEU A 144 -11.02 -10.20 14.44
C LEU A 144 -9.71 -9.41 14.65
N ILE A 145 -9.00 -9.69 15.72
CA ILE A 145 -7.74 -9.00 16.09
C ILE A 145 -6.65 -10.06 16.20
N ALA A 146 -5.48 -9.77 15.63
CA ALA A 146 -4.36 -10.68 15.66
C ALA A 146 -3.87 -10.95 17.09
N GLU A 147 -3.49 -12.18 17.37
CA GLU A 147 -2.87 -12.59 18.63
C GLU A 147 -1.35 -12.33 18.59
N ARG A 148 -0.76 -12.00 19.75
CA ARG A 148 0.70 -11.81 19.86
C ARG A 148 1.42 -13.16 19.85
N PHE A 149 2.39 -13.29 18.95
CA PHE A 149 3.29 -14.45 18.84
C PHE A 149 4.77 -14.04 18.99
N GLY A 150 5.13 -13.44 20.12
CA GLY A 150 6.48 -12.97 20.40
C GLY A 150 6.96 -11.86 19.46
N SER A 151 8.27 -11.77 19.19
CA SER A 151 8.88 -10.73 18.36
C SER A 151 8.62 -10.89 16.85
N LYS A 152 7.95 -11.96 16.40
CA LYS A 152 7.70 -12.23 14.99
C LYS A 152 6.47 -11.50 14.42
N ASN A 153 5.83 -10.63 15.20
CA ASN A 153 4.63 -9.89 14.78
C ASN A 153 4.95 -8.55 14.08
N GLU A 154 6.21 -8.18 14.00
CA GLU A 154 6.68 -6.86 13.55
C GLU A 154 6.93 -6.82 12.03
N GLY A 155 6.18 -7.62 11.27
CA GLY A 155 6.23 -7.61 9.80
C GLY A 155 5.54 -6.40 9.19
N ASN A 156 5.84 -6.13 7.93
CA ASN A 156 5.37 -4.99 7.15
C ASN A 156 4.02 -5.20 6.43
N GLY A 157 3.39 -6.37 6.55
CA GLY A 157 2.18 -6.73 5.80
C GLY A 157 0.95 -5.85 6.05
N SER A 158 0.91 -5.07 7.15
CA SER A 158 -0.13 -4.05 7.34
C SER A 158 0.26 -2.69 6.77
N LEU A 159 1.57 -2.40 6.65
CA LEU A 159 2.09 -1.17 6.09
C LEU A 159 1.96 -1.15 4.56
N MET A 160 2.28 -2.26 3.91
CA MET A 160 2.28 -2.41 2.46
C MET A 160 0.94 -2.06 1.81
N ARG A 161 -0.19 -2.41 2.46
CA ARG A 161 -1.56 -2.26 1.97
C ARG A 161 -2.30 -1.01 2.43
N LEU A 162 -1.62 -0.03 3.03
CA LEU A 162 -2.20 1.07 3.80
C LEU A 162 -2.94 2.12 2.96
N ALA A 163 -2.55 2.35 1.70
CA ALA A 163 -3.06 3.44 0.87
C ALA A 163 -4.58 3.61 0.84
N PRO A 164 -5.43 2.56 0.77
CA PRO A 164 -6.89 2.71 0.78
C PRO A 164 -7.43 3.47 1.98
N VAL A 165 -6.88 3.23 3.17
CA VAL A 165 -7.28 3.95 4.40
C VAL A 165 -6.99 5.43 4.25
N VAL A 166 -5.79 5.77 3.74
CA VAL A 166 -5.40 7.17 3.56
C VAL A 166 -6.29 7.84 2.50
N CYS A 167 -6.54 7.16 1.39
CA CYS A 167 -7.40 7.68 0.32
C CYS A 167 -8.81 8.00 0.82
N CYS A 168 -9.35 7.18 1.73
CA CYS A 168 -10.69 7.34 2.28
C CYS A 168 -10.78 8.46 3.34
N TYR A 169 -9.74 8.62 4.17
CA TYR A 169 -9.81 9.46 5.37
C TYR A 169 -8.77 10.60 5.41
N TYR A 170 -8.11 10.95 4.30
CA TYR A 170 -7.00 11.93 4.28
C TYR A 170 -7.36 13.33 4.83
N ASN A 171 -8.62 13.70 4.79
CA ASN A 171 -9.12 14.98 5.26
C ASN A 171 -9.41 15.05 6.78
N ASP A 172 -9.26 13.92 7.48
CA ASP A 172 -9.39 13.80 8.94
C ASP A 172 -8.18 13.07 9.52
N LEU A 173 -7.22 13.84 10.04
CA LEU A 173 -5.93 13.33 10.54
C LEU A 173 -6.07 12.40 11.75
N GLN A 174 -7.09 12.60 12.58
CA GLN A 174 -7.35 11.68 13.69
C GLN A 174 -7.92 10.37 13.15
N LYS A 175 -8.94 10.45 12.31
CA LYS A 175 -9.62 9.29 11.74
C LYS A 175 -8.69 8.42 10.90
N VAL A 176 -7.83 9.02 10.06
CA VAL A 176 -6.90 8.25 9.24
C VAL A 176 -5.91 7.45 10.09
N ARG A 177 -5.44 7.99 11.21
CA ARG A 177 -4.54 7.28 12.15
C ARG A 177 -5.29 6.16 12.88
N GLU A 178 -6.51 6.41 13.37
CA GLU A 178 -7.35 5.40 14.00
C GLU A 178 -7.62 4.23 13.06
N MET A 179 -7.95 4.50 11.80
CA MET A 179 -8.23 3.46 10.81
C MET A 179 -6.96 2.73 10.33
N ALA A 180 -5.82 3.43 10.28
CA ALA A 180 -4.52 2.81 10.02
C ALA A 180 -4.14 1.81 11.12
N SER A 181 -4.37 2.17 12.38
CA SER A 181 -4.23 1.27 13.53
C SER A 181 -5.20 0.09 13.44
N ALA A 182 -6.49 0.35 13.22
CA ALA A 182 -7.52 -0.67 13.17
C ALA A 182 -7.24 -1.75 12.13
N GLN A 183 -6.89 -1.36 10.87
CA GLN A 183 -6.55 -2.31 9.82
C GLN A 183 -5.24 -3.07 10.12
N SER A 184 -4.24 -2.43 10.76
CA SER A 184 -3.00 -3.10 11.13
C SER A 184 -3.25 -4.22 12.14
N ARG A 185 -4.02 -3.93 13.18
CA ARG A 185 -4.32 -4.87 14.27
C ARG A 185 -5.15 -6.09 13.85
N THR A 186 -5.77 -6.08 12.68
CA THR A 186 -6.43 -7.29 12.17
C THR A 186 -5.46 -8.43 11.92
N THR A 187 -4.23 -8.15 11.46
CA THR A 187 -3.25 -9.19 11.07
C THR A 187 -1.92 -9.08 11.82
N HIS A 188 -1.62 -7.94 12.46
CA HIS A 188 -0.34 -7.68 13.14
C HIS A 188 -0.57 -7.22 14.58
N ALA A 189 -0.27 -8.08 15.54
CA ALA A 189 -0.33 -7.77 16.98
C ALA A 189 0.99 -7.12 17.45
N SER A 190 1.34 -5.99 16.85
CA SER A 190 2.60 -5.29 17.09
C SER A 190 2.36 -3.79 17.24
N ASP A 191 2.82 -3.22 18.35
CA ASP A 191 2.71 -1.78 18.61
C ASP A 191 3.57 -0.99 17.59
N ILE A 192 4.76 -1.51 17.22
CA ILE A 192 5.63 -0.84 16.25
C ILE A 192 5.05 -0.89 14.82
N ALA A 193 4.41 -1.99 14.41
CA ALA A 193 3.74 -2.06 13.11
C ALA A 193 2.54 -1.10 13.06
N ASP A 194 1.81 -0.99 14.16
CA ASP A 194 0.71 -0.04 14.34
C ASP A 194 1.21 1.41 14.25
N GLU A 195 2.26 1.78 15.00
CA GLU A 195 2.85 3.12 14.95
C GLU A 195 3.39 3.48 13.56
N CYS A 196 4.05 2.55 12.86
CA CYS A 196 4.52 2.76 11.49
C CYS A 196 3.35 3.02 10.54
N CYS A 197 2.24 2.29 10.67
CA CYS A 197 1.03 2.54 9.88
C CYS A 197 0.41 3.91 10.19
N GLN A 198 0.32 4.30 11.46
CA GLN A 198 -0.20 5.61 11.86
C GLN A 198 0.68 6.77 11.38
N TYR A 199 2.00 6.60 11.45
CA TYR A 199 2.97 7.59 10.95
C TYR A 199 2.83 7.77 9.43
N LEU A 200 2.90 6.66 8.68
CA LEU A 200 2.79 6.70 7.22
C LEU A 200 1.43 7.27 6.78
N ALA A 201 0.34 6.88 7.43
CA ALA A 201 -0.99 7.41 7.15
C ALA A 201 -1.06 8.92 7.40
N GLY A 202 -0.53 9.40 8.52
CA GLY A 202 -0.47 10.82 8.85
C GLY A 202 0.38 11.64 7.87
N LEU A 203 1.51 11.07 7.41
CA LEU A 203 2.38 11.67 6.40
C LEU A 203 1.65 11.82 5.06
N MET A 204 1.12 10.71 4.56
CA MET A 204 0.44 10.69 3.27
C MET A 204 -0.83 11.55 3.25
N ALA A 205 -1.62 11.54 4.34
CA ALA A 205 -2.83 12.36 4.44
C ALA A 205 -2.53 13.86 4.32
N ARG A 206 -1.49 14.35 4.97
CA ARG A 206 -1.04 15.75 4.86
C ARG A 206 -0.60 16.08 3.43
N VAL A 207 0.18 15.20 2.81
CA VAL A 207 0.66 15.40 1.44
C VAL A 207 -0.50 15.39 0.44
N ILE A 208 -1.44 14.46 0.55
CA ILE A 208 -2.65 14.42 -0.28
C ILE A 208 -3.46 15.70 -0.08
N GLY A 209 -3.61 16.18 1.14
CA GLY A 209 -4.28 17.44 1.48
C GLY A 209 -3.56 18.72 1.04
N GLY A 210 -2.38 18.59 0.40
CA GLY A 210 -1.66 19.71 -0.23
C GLY A 210 -0.48 20.28 0.55
N GLN A 211 -0.12 19.69 1.70
CA GLN A 211 1.14 20.07 2.36
C GLN A 211 2.36 19.57 1.56
N SER A 212 3.48 20.29 1.67
CA SER A 212 4.74 19.75 1.17
C SER A 212 5.18 18.56 2.01
N TYR A 213 5.90 17.64 1.40
CA TYR A 213 6.42 16.44 2.06
C TYR A 213 7.31 16.81 3.27
N GLU A 214 8.17 17.82 3.11
CA GLU A 214 9.07 18.30 4.16
C GLU A 214 8.30 18.85 5.37
N ASN A 215 7.27 19.65 5.14
CA ASN A 215 6.43 20.18 6.22
C ASN A 215 5.65 19.06 6.92
N ALA A 216 5.07 18.14 6.15
CA ALA A 216 4.35 17.01 6.71
C ALA A 216 5.25 16.12 7.59
N ARG A 217 6.50 15.89 7.18
CA ARG A 217 7.49 15.17 8.00
C ARG A 217 7.86 15.94 9.27
N SER A 218 8.13 17.24 9.15
CA SER A 218 8.52 18.07 10.30
C SER A 218 7.45 18.08 11.40
N GLU A 219 6.17 18.22 11.02
CA GLU A 219 5.07 18.17 11.99
C GLU A 219 4.95 16.82 12.70
N LEU A 220 5.26 15.72 12.02
CA LEU A 220 5.20 14.38 12.61
C LEU A 220 6.38 14.07 13.54
N GLN A 221 7.49 14.82 13.43
CA GLN A 221 8.61 14.70 14.37
C GLN A 221 8.27 15.25 15.76
N GLU A 222 7.30 16.15 15.86
CA GLU A 222 6.87 16.73 17.14
C GLU A 222 6.00 15.78 17.97
N ALA A 223 5.51 14.67 17.38
CA ALA A 223 4.70 13.69 18.08
C ALA A 223 5.57 12.66 18.83
N GLU A 224 5.05 12.11 19.93
CA GLU A 224 5.72 11.02 20.65
C GLU A 224 5.50 9.69 19.93
N TRP A 225 6.59 9.05 19.52
CA TRP A 225 6.61 7.73 18.87
C TRP A 225 7.53 6.78 19.62
N GLY A 226 7.33 5.48 19.49
CA GLY A 226 8.24 4.47 20.03
C GLY A 226 9.64 4.56 19.42
N TYR A 227 10.66 4.17 20.19
CA TYR A 227 12.07 4.32 19.81
C TYR A 227 12.43 3.80 18.41
N PRO A 228 12.00 2.60 17.96
CA PRO A 228 12.40 2.13 16.64
C PRO A 228 11.88 3.04 15.50
N LEU A 229 10.68 3.59 15.63
CA LEU A 229 10.12 4.54 14.67
C LEU A 229 10.79 5.91 14.77
N MET A 230 11.07 6.41 15.97
CA MET A 230 11.80 7.67 16.16
C MET A 230 13.16 7.65 15.45
N ALA A 231 13.88 6.53 15.50
CA ALA A 231 15.14 6.40 14.76
C ALA A 231 14.98 6.55 13.25
N VAL A 232 13.86 6.12 12.66
CA VAL A 232 13.53 6.36 11.24
C VAL A 232 13.19 7.83 10.99
N ILE A 233 12.40 8.43 11.88
CA ILE A 233 11.93 9.83 11.73
C ILE A 233 13.10 10.82 11.79
N GLU A 234 14.04 10.59 12.70
CA GLU A 234 15.21 11.44 12.93
C GLU A 234 16.36 11.18 11.94
N ASN A 235 16.30 10.09 11.17
CA ASN A 235 17.36 9.71 10.26
C ASN A 235 17.51 10.75 9.13
N ASN A 236 18.77 11.10 8.83
CA ASN A 236 19.08 11.91 7.65
C ASN A 236 19.19 11.00 6.41
N HIS A 237 18.06 10.64 5.85
CA HIS A 237 17.98 9.73 4.71
C HIS A 237 18.75 10.23 3.49
N LYS A 238 18.84 11.54 3.27
CA LYS A 238 19.60 12.12 2.16
C LYS A 238 21.11 11.90 2.27
N ALA A 239 21.62 11.76 3.49
CA ALA A 239 23.04 11.50 3.73
C ALA A 239 23.38 10.01 3.88
N ALA A 240 22.37 9.15 4.09
CA ALA A 240 22.58 7.72 4.28
C ALA A 240 23.04 7.05 2.96
N ALA A 241 24.13 6.29 3.04
CA ALA A 241 24.59 5.52 1.89
C ALA A 241 23.64 4.35 1.61
N GLU A 242 23.42 4.01 0.34
CA GLU A 242 22.56 2.90 -0.07
C GLU A 242 22.93 1.58 0.63
N SER A 243 24.23 1.33 0.83
CA SER A 243 24.75 0.13 1.48
C SER A 243 24.33 -0.02 2.96
N GLU A 244 23.91 1.08 3.60
CA GLU A 244 23.46 1.10 4.99
C GLU A 244 21.96 0.88 5.13
N VAL A 245 21.21 1.01 4.02
CA VAL A 245 19.74 0.85 4.02
C VAL A 245 19.38 -0.63 4.01
N LYS A 246 18.63 -1.06 5.01
CA LYS A 246 18.05 -2.40 5.07
C LYS A 246 16.68 -2.42 4.41
N SER A 247 16.41 -3.46 3.63
CA SER A 247 15.16 -3.69 2.91
C SER A 247 14.49 -5.01 3.31
N SER A 248 14.52 -5.33 4.60
CA SER A 248 13.95 -6.58 5.13
C SER A 248 12.43 -6.47 5.36
N GLY A 249 11.76 -7.62 5.58
CA GLY A 249 10.34 -7.69 5.95
C GLY A 249 10.01 -7.14 7.35
N TYR A 250 10.97 -6.58 8.09
CA TYR A 250 10.73 -5.86 9.32
C TYR A 250 10.13 -4.47 9.01
N VAL A 251 9.00 -4.16 9.61
CA VAL A 251 8.22 -2.95 9.28
C VAL A 251 9.02 -1.64 9.33
N VAL A 252 9.95 -1.52 10.28
CA VAL A 252 10.80 -0.33 10.44
C VAL A 252 11.84 -0.25 9.32
N ASP A 253 12.47 -1.37 8.94
CA ASP A 253 13.40 -1.42 7.81
C ASP A 253 12.70 -1.05 6.50
N THR A 254 11.50 -1.60 6.26
CA THR A 254 10.67 -1.27 5.08
C THR A 254 10.34 0.22 5.02
N LEU A 255 9.85 0.81 6.12
CA LEU A 255 9.50 2.24 6.16
C LEU A 255 10.74 3.11 5.94
N ASN A 256 11.86 2.79 6.60
CA ASN A 256 13.12 3.51 6.44
C ASN A 256 13.64 3.46 4.99
N ALA A 257 13.60 2.27 4.37
CA ALA A 257 14.04 2.07 2.99
C ALA A 257 13.17 2.86 1.99
N ALA A 258 11.85 2.83 2.17
CA ALA A 258 10.91 3.56 1.33
C ALA A 258 11.10 5.08 1.44
N ILE A 259 11.25 5.62 2.65
CA ILE A 259 11.54 7.04 2.87
C ILE A 259 12.89 7.41 2.23
N TRP A 260 13.92 6.60 2.44
CA TRP A 260 15.24 6.82 1.83
C TRP A 260 15.15 6.88 0.29
N ALA A 261 14.43 5.96 -0.32
CA ALA A 261 14.28 5.92 -1.78
C ALA A 261 13.56 7.18 -2.31
N VAL A 262 12.51 7.63 -1.63
CA VAL A 262 11.75 8.84 -1.97
C VAL A 262 12.62 10.08 -1.82
N GLU A 263 13.32 10.26 -0.70
CA GLU A 263 14.12 11.45 -0.43
C GLU A 263 15.37 11.57 -1.31
N ASN A 264 15.86 10.45 -1.84
CA ASN A 264 16.98 10.39 -2.78
C ASN A 264 16.54 10.33 -4.25
N SER A 265 15.31 10.78 -4.55
CA SER A 265 14.73 10.78 -5.89
C SER A 265 14.06 12.11 -6.21
N GLN A 266 13.84 12.37 -7.51
CA GLN A 266 13.22 13.61 -8.00
C GLN A 266 11.94 13.35 -8.81
N SER A 267 11.48 12.09 -8.84
CA SER A 267 10.31 11.67 -9.59
C SER A 267 9.70 10.41 -8.99
N PHE A 268 8.44 10.13 -9.34
CA PHE A 268 7.77 8.87 -8.97
C PHE A 268 8.61 7.66 -9.41
N GLU A 269 8.97 7.59 -10.68
CA GLU A 269 9.74 6.48 -11.24
C GLU A 269 11.10 6.29 -10.54
N GLY A 270 11.82 7.39 -10.33
CA GLY A 270 13.12 7.35 -9.62
C GLY A 270 12.98 6.78 -8.21
N ALA A 271 11.90 7.14 -7.48
CA ALA A 271 11.67 6.64 -6.13
C ALA A 271 11.37 5.14 -6.12
N VAL A 272 10.45 4.67 -6.96
CA VAL A 272 10.09 3.23 -6.97
C VAL A 272 11.22 2.35 -7.49
N LEU A 273 11.93 2.78 -8.54
CA LEU A 273 13.08 2.03 -9.06
C LEU A 273 14.21 1.96 -8.04
N LYS A 274 14.49 3.05 -7.33
CA LYS A 274 15.49 3.07 -6.26
C LYS A 274 15.10 2.11 -5.12
N ALA A 275 13.84 2.08 -4.74
CA ALA A 275 13.32 1.19 -3.70
C ALA A 275 13.48 -0.29 -4.07
N VAL A 276 12.99 -0.71 -5.25
CA VAL A 276 13.02 -2.12 -5.65
C VAL A 276 14.45 -2.64 -5.91
N ASN A 277 15.38 -1.78 -6.31
CA ASN A 277 16.78 -2.15 -6.51
C ASN A 277 17.56 -2.39 -5.20
N LEU A 278 16.96 -2.10 -4.04
CA LEU A 278 17.51 -2.51 -2.76
C LEU A 278 17.51 -4.04 -2.58
N GLY A 279 16.65 -4.77 -3.29
CA GLY A 279 16.52 -6.22 -3.14
C GLY A 279 15.85 -6.64 -1.84
N ASP A 280 16.07 -7.87 -1.42
CA ASP A 280 15.47 -8.52 -0.25
C ASP A 280 13.92 -8.51 -0.34
N ASP A 281 13.22 -7.69 0.42
CA ASP A 281 11.75 -7.52 0.38
C ASP A 281 11.38 -6.38 -0.59
N ALA A 282 11.79 -6.54 -1.84
CA ALA A 282 11.81 -5.48 -2.85
C ALA A 282 10.43 -5.01 -3.29
N ASP A 283 9.46 -5.91 -3.36
CA ASP A 283 8.07 -5.62 -3.71
C ASP A 283 7.41 -4.77 -2.64
N THR A 284 7.52 -5.16 -1.37
CA THR A 284 6.93 -4.39 -0.26
C THR A 284 7.62 -3.03 -0.07
N VAL A 285 8.96 -2.95 -0.14
CA VAL A 285 9.66 -1.66 -0.10
C VAL A 285 9.23 -0.78 -1.29
N GLY A 286 9.11 -1.37 -2.48
CA GLY A 286 8.58 -0.73 -3.68
C GLY A 286 7.15 -0.24 -3.51
N ALA A 287 6.26 -1.07 -2.95
CA ALA A 287 4.87 -0.72 -2.68
C ALA A 287 4.76 0.46 -1.70
N VAL A 288 5.51 0.46 -0.61
CA VAL A 288 5.51 1.57 0.36
C VAL A 288 6.10 2.85 -0.24
N ALA A 289 7.21 2.75 -0.98
CA ALA A 289 7.78 3.90 -1.70
C ALA A 289 6.81 4.44 -2.76
N GLY A 290 6.10 3.56 -3.46
CA GLY A 290 5.08 3.89 -4.45
C GLY A 290 3.89 4.64 -3.85
N GLN A 291 3.43 4.26 -2.65
CA GLN A 291 2.40 4.99 -1.91
C GLN A 291 2.84 6.43 -1.61
N ILE A 292 4.05 6.61 -1.07
CA ILE A 292 4.58 7.93 -0.69
C ILE A 292 4.81 8.78 -1.94
N ALA A 293 5.54 8.25 -2.92
CA ALA A 293 5.87 8.97 -4.16
C ALA A 293 4.59 9.31 -4.95
N GLY A 294 3.61 8.41 -4.98
CA GLY A 294 2.33 8.65 -5.62
C GLY A 294 1.55 9.78 -4.96
N ALA A 295 1.55 9.86 -3.62
CA ALA A 295 0.97 10.97 -2.88
C ALA A 295 1.67 12.30 -3.15
N ILE A 296 2.99 12.30 -3.33
CA ILE A 296 3.79 13.51 -3.61
C ILE A 296 3.57 13.99 -5.03
N TYR A 297 3.76 13.12 -6.02
CA TYR A 297 3.85 13.49 -7.43
C TYR A 297 2.50 13.42 -8.17
N GLY A 298 1.51 12.69 -7.61
CA GLY A 298 0.22 12.44 -8.25
C GLY A 298 0.30 11.42 -9.41
N TYR A 299 -0.85 10.84 -9.74
CA TYR A 299 -0.98 9.86 -10.83
C TYR A 299 -0.67 10.46 -12.21
N SER A 300 -1.00 11.74 -12.43
CA SER A 300 -0.76 12.42 -13.71
C SER A 300 0.73 12.46 -14.08
N SER A 301 1.63 12.53 -13.10
CA SER A 301 3.09 12.56 -13.31
C SER A 301 3.73 11.19 -13.52
N VAL A 302 2.97 10.10 -13.28
CA VAL A 302 3.49 8.74 -13.52
C VAL A 302 3.74 8.51 -15.00
N PRO A 303 4.92 7.97 -15.38
CA PRO A 303 5.27 7.70 -16.79
C PRO A 303 4.26 6.75 -17.48
N LYS A 304 3.96 7.04 -18.74
CA LYS A 304 2.98 6.26 -19.53
C LYS A 304 3.34 4.78 -19.64
N HIS A 305 4.62 4.46 -19.73
CA HIS A 305 5.06 3.05 -19.86
C HIS A 305 4.82 2.25 -18.58
N LEU A 306 4.93 2.87 -17.40
CA LEU A 306 4.58 2.22 -16.14
C LEU A 306 3.07 1.99 -16.03
N LYS A 307 2.26 2.96 -16.45
CA LYS A 307 0.80 2.78 -16.51
C LYS A 307 0.41 1.65 -17.48
N ALA A 308 0.97 1.68 -18.69
CA ALA A 308 0.62 0.70 -19.72
C ALA A 308 1.13 -0.73 -19.43
N GLY A 309 2.18 -0.86 -18.63
CA GLY A 309 2.78 -2.16 -18.29
C GLY A 309 2.18 -2.82 -17.04
N LEU A 310 1.43 -2.09 -16.22
CA LEU A 310 0.80 -2.63 -15.02
C LEU A 310 -0.46 -3.44 -15.39
N VAL A 311 -0.55 -4.67 -14.89
CA VAL A 311 -1.75 -5.50 -15.08
C VAL A 311 -2.95 -4.78 -14.46
N ASP A 312 -4.12 -4.81 -15.12
CA ASP A 312 -5.38 -4.22 -14.64
C ASP A 312 -5.27 -2.79 -14.07
N GLU A 313 -4.33 -1.97 -14.58
CA GLU A 313 -4.09 -0.60 -14.12
C GLU A 313 -5.39 0.21 -14.03
N ARG A 314 -6.27 0.08 -15.04
CA ARG A 314 -7.55 0.78 -15.05
C ARG A 314 -8.47 0.40 -13.88
N LYS A 315 -8.47 -0.87 -13.46
CA LYS A 315 -9.22 -1.34 -12.28
C LYS A 315 -8.72 -0.64 -11.02
N LEU A 316 -7.40 -0.56 -10.86
CA LEU A 316 -6.77 0.09 -9.72
C LEU A 316 -7.09 1.59 -9.68
N TYR A 317 -6.95 2.27 -10.82
CA TYR A 317 -7.29 3.69 -10.94
C TYR A 317 -8.76 3.96 -10.58
N VAL A 318 -9.69 3.18 -11.13
CA VAL A 318 -11.13 3.32 -10.85
C VAL A 318 -11.43 3.04 -9.38
N THR A 319 -10.83 2.01 -8.79
CA THR A 319 -11.00 1.70 -7.36
C THR A 319 -10.58 2.88 -6.49
N SER A 320 -9.47 3.54 -6.81
CA SER A 320 -9.00 4.71 -6.05
C SER A 320 -10.02 5.86 -6.04
N GLN A 321 -10.75 6.04 -7.14
CA GLN A 321 -11.76 7.09 -7.25
C GLN A 321 -13.00 6.80 -6.38
N PHE A 322 -13.35 5.54 -6.16
CA PHE A 322 -14.47 5.17 -5.28
C PHE A 322 -14.14 5.34 -3.79
N LEU A 323 -12.88 5.40 -3.41
CA LEU A 323 -12.48 5.64 -2.01
C LEU A 323 -12.75 7.08 -1.54
N THR A 324 -13.11 7.99 -2.44
CA THR A 324 -13.35 9.41 -2.16
C THR A 324 -14.83 9.80 -2.26
N ILE A 325 -15.71 8.87 -2.50
CA ILE A 325 -17.15 9.06 -2.54
C ILE A 325 -17.74 8.75 -1.18
#